data_2afa51841821353e2928adcb43c4bf4e
#
_entry.id   2afa51841821353e2928adcb43c4bf4e
#
_cell.length_a   1.000
_cell.length_b   1.000
_cell.length_c   1.000
_cell.angle_alpha   90.00
_cell.angle_beta   90.00
_cell.angle_gamma   90.00
#
_symmetry.space_group_name_H-M   'P 1'
#
loop_
_entity.id
_entity.type
_entity.pdbx_description
1 polymer ?
#
loop_
_entity_poly.entity_id
_entity_poly.type
_entity_poly.pdbx_seq_one_letter_code
_entity_poly.pdbx_strand_id
1 'polypeptide(L)'
;NEINWKKISESEKSQFAQDGDTDQNKAIVKDGQKVTNTKSVVKKALDLLKRKPDPRKILFNDEFLEKLEDILISSDVGSTTALKISEKISSKVYGKKIEVMQLKEYLIDEITKILEPIAKPIPIYKTAPQIVVVVGVNGSGKTTTIGKLASQFKTAGKSVMIGAGDTFRAAAIEQLSVWAERVDVPIIKAEQGSDPASLAYKSVERAINENMDLLFIDTAGRLQNKTDLMQELVKIVTVIKKVKSEAPENII
;
A
#
# COMPACT_ATOMS: atom_id res chain seq x y z
N ASN A 1 23.61 -2.80 -11.51
CA ASN A 1 22.75 -1.90 -12.26
C ASN A 1 21.58 -1.51 -11.36
N GLU A 2 21.65 -0.33 -10.78
CA GLU A 2 20.55 0.23 -10.01
C GLU A 2 19.42 0.66 -10.96
N ILE A 3 18.20 0.29 -10.63
CA ILE A 3 17.01 0.69 -11.39
C ILE A 3 16.73 2.16 -11.12
N ASN A 4 16.66 2.97 -12.18
CA ASN A 4 16.33 4.40 -12.07
C ASN A 4 14.79 4.58 -11.89
N TRP A 5 14.32 4.47 -10.66
CA TRP A 5 12.92 4.58 -10.28
C TRP A 5 12.26 5.91 -10.64
N LYS A 6 13.02 7.04 -10.66
CA LYS A 6 12.48 8.35 -11.07
C LYS A 6 12.03 8.36 -12.53
N LYS A 7 12.84 7.79 -13.43
CA LYS A 7 12.53 7.76 -14.86
C LYS A 7 11.33 6.86 -15.17
N ILE A 8 11.15 5.77 -14.42
CA ILE A 8 10.03 4.84 -14.55
C ILE A 8 8.73 5.49 -14.09
N SER A 9 8.74 6.20 -12.94
CA SER A 9 7.54 6.84 -12.39
C SER A 9 6.99 7.99 -13.25
N GLU A 10 7.84 8.65 -14.04
CA GLU A 10 7.42 9.72 -14.95
C GLU A 10 6.77 9.18 -16.23
N SER A 11 7.25 8.04 -16.75
CA SER A 11 6.65 7.39 -17.92
C SER A 11 5.28 6.79 -17.61
N GLU A 12 5.05 6.31 -16.39
CA GLU A 12 3.77 5.73 -15.97
C GLU A 12 2.69 6.77 -15.66
N LYS A 13 3.06 7.96 -15.18
CA LYS A 13 2.08 9.04 -14.93
C LYS A 13 1.27 9.41 -16.18
N SER A 14 1.86 9.28 -17.37
CA SER A 14 1.17 9.53 -18.63
C SER A 14 0.25 8.40 -19.07
N GLN A 15 0.54 7.15 -18.71
CA GLN A 15 -0.30 5.99 -19.06
C GLN A 15 -1.50 5.81 -18.12
N PHE A 16 -1.34 6.10 -16.83
CA PHE A 16 -2.40 5.94 -15.85
C PHE A 16 -3.35 7.14 -15.71
N ALA A 17 -2.98 8.30 -16.26
CA ALA A 17 -3.84 9.50 -16.27
C ALA A 17 -5.00 9.43 -17.29
N GLN A 18 -4.96 8.52 -18.24
CA GLN A 18 -6.00 8.37 -19.28
C GLN A 18 -7.13 7.40 -18.89
N ASP A 19 -6.96 6.56 -17.88
CA ASP A 19 -7.92 5.51 -17.48
C ASP A 19 -8.73 5.84 -16.22
N GLY A 20 -8.72 7.08 -15.75
CA GLY A 20 -9.31 7.52 -14.48
C GLY A 20 -10.81 7.82 -14.49
N ASP A 21 -11.51 7.66 -15.62
CA ASP A 21 -12.91 8.07 -15.72
C ASP A 21 -13.79 6.96 -16.33
N THR A 22 -14.09 5.93 -15.54
CA THR A 22 -15.26 5.08 -15.79
C THR A 22 -15.97 4.80 -14.47
N ASP A 23 -17.06 5.53 -14.34
CA ASP A 23 -18.12 5.48 -13.36
C ASP A 23 -18.80 4.09 -13.36
N GLN A 24 -18.32 3.13 -12.57
CA GLN A 24 -19.01 1.89 -12.25
C GLN A 24 -18.88 1.51 -10.78
N ASN A 25 -19.48 2.31 -9.91
CA ASN A 25 -19.78 1.94 -8.55
C ASN A 25 -21.19 2.42 -8.16
N LYS A 26 -22.19 1.92 -8.86
CA LYS A 26 -23.58 1.89 -8.37
C LYS A 26 -24.04 0.46 -8.42
N ALA A 27 -24.05 -0.21 -7.29
CA ALA A 27 -25.11 -1.09 -6.82
C ALA A 27 -24.66 -1.93 -5.60
N ILE A 28 -25.59 -1.99 -4.69
CA ILE A 28 -25.78 -2.91 -3.56
C ILE A 28 -25.15 -2.48 -2.25
N VAL A 29 -25.91 -1.65 -1.53
CA VAL A 29 -25.89 -1.59 -0.06
C VAL A 29 -27.31 -1.88 0.43
N LYS A 30 -27.51 -3.06 0.99
CA LYS A 30 -28.52 -3.35 2.01
C LYS A 30 -27.84 -4.27 3.02
N ASP A 31 -27.49 -3.78 4.14
CA ASP A 31 -27.81 -4.12 5.51
C ASP A 31 -26.85 -3.46 6.51
N GLY A 32 -27.45 -2.87 7.51
CA GLY A 32 -26.92 -1.96 8.46
C GLY A 32 -25.74 -2.44 9.31
N GLN A 33 -24.59 -1.88 9.07
CA GLN A 33 -23.62 -1.55 10.10
C GLN A 33 -22.90 -0.26 9.67
N LYS A 34 -22.93 0.74 10.54
CA LYS A 34 -22.20 2.00 10.35
C LYS A 34 -20.70 1.71 10.35
N VAL A 35 -20.16 1.43 9.17
CA VAL A 35 -18.72 1.54 8.91
C VAL A 35 -18.42 3.03 8.89
N THR A 36 -17.77 3.52 9.93
CA THR A 36 -17.25 4.89 9.99
C THR A 36 -16.31 5.09 8.81
N ASN A 37 -16.77 5.88 7.88
CA ASN A 37 -16.24 6.05 6.55
C ASN A 37 -14.89 6.78 6.61
N THR A 38 -13.78 6.07 6.60
CA THR A 38 -12.40 6.61 6.56
C THR A 38 -12.23 7.62 5.43
N LYS A 39 -12.95 7.44 4.30
CA LYS A 39 -13.02 8.42 3.21
C LYS A 39 -13.66 9.75 3.66
N SER A 40 -14.57 9.73 4.63
CA SER A 40 -15.20 10.94 5.18
C SER A 40 -14.23 11.74 6.05
N VAL A 41 -13.37 11.08 6.82
CA VAL A 41 -12.40 11.73 7.71
C VAL A 41 -11.26 12.33 6.88
N VAL A 42 -10.73 11.58 5.93
CA VAL A 42 -9.70 12.07 4.98
C VAL A 42 -10.29 13.19 4.10
N LYS A 43 -11.56 13.08 3.67
CA LYS A 43 -12.22 14.13 2.91
C LYS A 43 -12.46 15.37 3.77
N LYS A 44 -12.86 15.24 5.04
CA LYS A 44 -12.98 16.37 5.98
C LYS A 44 -11.62 17.02 6.25
N ALA A 45 -10.56 16.25 6.43
CA ALA A 45 -9.20 16.77 6.58
C ALA A 45 -8.72 17.46 5.28
N LEU A 46 -8.98 16.88 4.11
CA LEU A 46 -8.70 17.48 2.80
C LEU A 46 -9.58 18.70 2.51
N ASP A 47 -10.84 18.73 2.94
CA ASP A 47 -11.73 19.86 2.77
C ASP A 47 -11.39 21.02 3.73
N LEU A 48 -10.87 20.71 4.92
CA LEU A 48 -10.22 21.69 5.80
C LEU A 48 -8.95 22.29 5.14
N LEU A 49 -8.21 21.49 4.38
CA LEU A 49 -7.03 21.91 3.62
C LEU A 49 -7.37 22.60 2.29
N LYS A 50 -8.56 22.36 1.71
CA LYS A 50 -9.03 22.97 0.45
C LYS A 50 -9.81 24.26 0.63
N ARG A 51 -10.17 24.65 1.87
CA ARG A 51 -10.74 25.96 2.11
C ARG A 51 -9.73 27.02 1.67
N LYS A 52 -10.18 27.99 0.85
CA LYS A 52 -9.39 29.18 0.48
C LYS A 52 -8.66 29.68 1.71
N PRO A 53 -7.38 30.07 1.62
CA PRO A 53 -6.62 30.51 2.77
C PRO A 53 -7.41 31.65 3.45
N ASP A 54 -7.97 31.33 4.60
CA ASP A 54 -8.51 32.34 5.49
C ASP A 54 -7.30 33.10 6.04
N PRO A 55 -7.22 34.44 5.88
CA PRO A 55 -6.05 35.21 6.30
C PRO A 55 -5.86 35.24 7.81
N ARG A 56 -6.63 34.46 8.57
CA ARG A 56 -6.53 34.41 10.02
C ARG A 56 -5.26 33.74 10.46
N LYS A 57 -4.40 34.50 11.08
CA LYS A 57 -3.23 33.97 11.78
C LYS A 57 -3.68 33.18 12.99
N ILE A 58 -3.24 31.95 13.12
CA ILE A 58 -3.51 31.09 14.27
C ILE A 58 -2.47 31.37 15.34
N LEU A 59 -2.92 31.64 16.56
CA LEU A 59 -2.04 31.69 17.73
C LEU A 59 -1.71 30.27 18.14
N PHE A 60 -0.43 29.90 18.08
CA PHE A 60 0.05 28.59 18.46
C PHE A 60 0.29 28.55 19.98
N ASN A 61 -0.73 28.11 20.71
CA ASN A 61 -0.78 28.01 22.18
C ASN A 61 -1.18 26.59 22.59
N ASP A 62 -1.30 26.32 23.89
CA ASP A 62 -1.67 25.01 24.40
C ASP A 62 -3.00 24.50 23.87
N GLU A 63 -4.03 25.34 23.80
CA GLU A 63 -5.34 24.98 23.25
C GLU A 63 -5.24 24.53 21.77
N PHE A 64 -4.39 25.20 20.99
CA PHE A 64 -4.18 24.82 19.60
C PHE A 64 -3.34 23.56 19.48
N LEU A 65 -2.37 23.36 20.36
CA LEU A 65 -1.53 22.17 20.42
C LEU A 65 -2.38 20.92 20.67
N GLU A 66 -3.25 20.95 21.68
CA GLU A 66 -4.19 19.86 21.98
C GLU A 66 -5.08 19.53 20.76
N LYS A 67 -5.64 20.57 20.12
CA LYS A 67 -6.45 20.39 18.89
C LYS A 67 -5.65 19.75 17.74
N LEU A 68 -4.39 20.11 17.58
CA LEU A 68 -3.52 19.54 16.56
C LEU A 68 -3.26 18.05 16.83
N GLU A 69 -3.00 17.70 18.09
CA GLU A 69 -2.83 16.32 18.52
C GLU A 69 -4.08 15.49 18.29
N ASP A 70 -5.25 15.99 18.68
CA ASP A 70 -6.53 15.34 18.45
C ASP A 70 -6.81 15.09 16.97
N ILE A 71 -6.49 16.07 16.10
CA ILE A 71 -6.63 15.94 14.65
C ILE A 71 -5.69 14.84 14.11
N LEU A 72 -4.45 14.81 14.54
CA LEU A 72 -3.49 13.81 14.13
C LEU A 72 -3.93 12.40 14.58
N ILE A 73 -4.34 12.23 15.82
CA ILE A 73 -4.82 10.97 16.40
C ILE A 73 -6.10 10.51 15.68
N SER A 74 -7.05 11.41 15.44
CA SER A 74 -8.29 11.11 14.71
C SER A 74 -8.05 10.76 13.22
N SER A 75 -6.87 11.09 12.71
CA SER A 75 -6.39 10.74 11.36
C SER A 75 -5.56 9.46 11.35
N ASP A 76 -5.68 8.61 12.37
CA ASP A 76 -4.94 7.35 12.54
C ASP A 76 -3.41 7.51 12.73
N VAL A 77 -2.95 8.70 13.06
CA VAL A 77 -1.57 8.90 13.54
C VAL A 77 -1.50 8.44 14.99
N GLY A 78 -0.67 7.42 15.28
CA GLY A 78 -0.53 6.92 16.65
C GLY A 78 -0.15 8.03 17.63
N SER A 79 -0.69 7.99 18.86
CA SER A 79 -0.53 9.05 19.87
C SER A 79 0.91 9.47 20.11
N THR A 80 1.84 8.50 20.22
CA THR A 80 3.28 8.78 20.40
C THR A 80 3.86 9.58 19.21
N THR A 81 3.42 9.30 17.98
CA THR A 81 3.89 10.02 16.80
C THR A 81 3.26 11.40 16.72
N ALA A 82 1.96 11.52 17.05
CA ALA A 82 1.25 12.78 17.11
C ALA A 82 1.93 13.75 18.08
N LEU A 83 2.20 13.30 19.32
CA LEU A 83 2.94 14.08 20.33
C LEU A 83 4.31 14.55 19.84
N LYS A 84 5.11 13.65 19.23
CA LYS A 84 6.44 14.01 18.69
C LYS A 84 6.36 15.09 17.61
N ILE A 85 5.36 15.00 16.70
CA ILE A 85 5.15 16.01 15.65
C ILE A 85 4.75 17.35 16.29
N SER A 86 3.79 17.31 17.21
CA SER A 86 3.27 18.52 17.89
C SER A 86 4.35 19.23 18.71
N GLU A 87 5.15 18.50 19.47
CA GLU A 87 6.28 19.03 20.23
C GLU A 87 7.32 19.70 19.32
N LYS A 88 7.68 19.07 18.20
CA LYS A 88 8.65 19.65 17.26
C LYS A 88 8.15 20.90 16.59
N ILE A 89 6.87 20.97 16.26
CA ILE A 89 6.25 22.19 15.69
C ILE A 89 6.18 23.26 16.79
N SER A 90 5.73 22.90 17.99
CA SER A 90 5.66 23.79 19.14
C SER A 90 7.00 24.44 19.43
N SER A 91 8.09 23.70 19.44
CA SER A 91 9.43 24.24 19.67
C SER A 91 9.84 25.37 18.73
N LYS A 92 9.26 25.42 17.51
CA LYS A 92 9.55 26.44 16.49
C LYS A 92 8.62 27.66 16.56
N VAL A 93 7.36 27.44 16.94
CA VAL A 93 6.31 28.46 16.75
C VAL A 93 5.42 28.74 17.96
N TYR A 94 5.72 28.15 19.12
CA TYR A 94 4.95 28.39 20.34
C TYR A 94 4.87 29.87 20.69
N GLY A 95 3.68 30.36 21.05
CA GLY A 95 3.40 31.75 21.35
C GLY A 95 3.33 32.69 20.14
N LYS A 96 3.59 32.21 18.93
CA LYS A 96 3.58 33.01 17.69
C LYS A 96 2.22 32.91 16.99
N LYS A 97 1.88 33.97 16.24
CA LYS A 97 0.78 33.92 15.26
C LYS A 97 1.32 33.46 13.92
N ILE A 98 0.90 32.29 13.46
CA ILE A 98 1.32 31.68 12.20
C ILE A 98 0.14 31.58 11.23
N GLU A 99 0.43 31.56 9.95
CA GLU A 99 -0.55 31.29 8.92
C GLU A 99 -0.83 29.80 8.78
N VAL A 100 -2.03 29.42 8.36
CA VAL A 100 -2.40 28.00 8.12
C VAL A 100 -1.44 27.33 7.14
N MET A 101 -0.96 28.07 6.14
CA MET A 101 0.01 27.55 5.18
C MET A 101 1.37 27.22 5.82
N GLN A 102 1.84 28.06 6.73
CA GLN A 102 3.07 27.82 7.48
C GLN A 102 2.95 26.57 8.38
N LEU A 103 1.80 26.39 9.04
CA LEU A 103 1.54 25.18 9.82
C LEU A 103 1.59 23.93 8.94
N LYS A 104 0.99 24.00 7.75
CA LYS A 104 1.01 22.90 6.78
C LYS A 104 2.44 22.56 6.34
N GLU A 105 3.27 23.55 6.08
CA GLU A 105 4.68 23.35 5.72
C GLU A 105 5.46 22.68 6.86
N TYR A 106 5.26 23.11 8.11
CA TYR A 106 5.86 22.45 9.27
C TYR A 106 5.41 21.00 9.42
N LEU A 107 4.11 20.71 9.23
CA LEU A 107 3.58 19.34 9.26
C LEU A 107 4.20 18.47 8.17
N ILE A 108 4.26 18.98 6.93
CA ILE A 108 4.87 18.28 5.80
C ILE A 108 6.34 17.99 6.11
N ASP A 109 7.09 18.97 6.61
CA ASP A 109 8.51 18.82 6.95
C ASP A 109 8.72 17.74 8.04
N GLU A 110 7.95 17.78 9.12
CA GLU A 110 8.11 16.80 10.21
C GLU A 110 7.66 15.38 9.80
N ILE A 111 6.57 15.24 9.03
CA ILE A 111 6.12 13.95 8.51
C ILE A 111 7.13 13.40 7.50
N THR A 112 7.67 14.25 6.62
CA THR A 112 8.69 13.86 5.65
C THR A 112 9.94 13.31 6.35
N LYS A 113 10.41 13.96 7.40
CA LYS A 113 11.56 13.49 8.19
C LYS A 113 11.33 12.10 8.82
N ILE A 114 10.09 11.77 9.15
CA ILE A 114 9.74 10.45 9.67
C ILE A 114 9.73 9.40 8.56
N LEU A 115 9.21 9.76 7.38
CA LEU A 115 8.99 8.82 6.27
C LEU A 115 10.22 8.63 5.39
N GLU A 116 11.03 9.66 5.17
CA GLU A 116 12.19 9.63 4.26
C GLU A 116 13.19 8.50 4.57
N PRO A 117 13.55 8.22 5.84
CA PRO A 117 14.49 7.13 6.15
C PRO A 117 13.97 5.74 5.80
N ILE A 118 12.64 5.56 5.74
CA ILE A 118 11.98 4.28 5.47
C ILE A 118 11.44 4.19 4.04
N ALA A 119 11.39 5.29 3.30
CA ALA A 119 10.97 5.35 1.90
C ALA A 119 12.04 4.78 0.96
N LYS A 120 12.33 3.49 1.13
CA LYS A 120 13.32 2.77 0.32
C LYS A 120 12.63 1.95 -0.75
N PRO A 121 13.18 1.88 -1.98
CA PRO A 121 12.69 0.97 -2.98
C PRO A 121 12.86 -0.48 -2.53
N ILE A 122 12.04 -1.39 -3.09
CA ILE A 122 12.21 -2.82 -2.86
C ILE A 122 13.62 -3.22 -3.32
N PRO A 123 14.44 -3.80 -2.43
CA PRO A 123 15.79 -4.19 -2.81
C PRO A 123 15.73 -5.31 -3.85
N ILE A 124 16.65 -5.29 -4.81
CA ILE A 124 16.79 -6.36 -5.79
C ILE A 124 17.96 -7.22 -5.37
N TYR A 125 17.69 -8.50 -5.16
CA TYR A 125 18.69 -9.48 -4.79
C TYR A 125 19.30 -10.15 -6.04
N LYS A 126 20.51 -10.68 -5.89
CA LYS A 126 21.18 -11.41 -6.97
C LYS A 126 20.59 -12.81 -7.20
N THR A 127 19.90 -13.36 -6.20
CA THR A 127 19.27 -14.68 -6.27
C THR A 127 17.89 -14.58 -6.92
N ALA A 128 17.67 -15.31 -8.01
CA ALA A 128 16.38 -15.39 -8.70
C ALA A 128 15.73 -16.76 -8.49
N PRO A 129 14.40 -16.84 -8.49
CA PRO A 129 13.45 -15.71 -8.43
C PRO A 129 13.46 -15.06 -7.05
N GLN A 130 13.37 -13.72 -6.99
CA GLN A 130 13.04 -13.03 -5.76
C GLN A 130 11.54 -13.11 -5.51
N ILE A 131 11.15 -13.62 -4.35
CA ILE A 131 9.75 -13.86 -4.00
C ILE A 131 9.27 -12.74 -3.07
N VAL A 132 8.21 -12.07 -3.49
CA VAL A 132 7.57 -10.97 -2.77
C VAL A 132 6.15 -11.37 -2.42
N VAL A 133 5.85 -11.51 -1.14
CA VAL A 133 4.50 -11.78 -0.64
C VAL A 133 3.85 -10.46 -0.26
N VAL A 134 2.67 -10.17 -0.82
CA VAL A 134 1.94 -8.93 -0.57
C VAL A 134 0.79 -9.20 0.38
N VAL A 135 0.83 -8.56 1.55
CA VAL A 135 -0.14 -8.76 2.64
C VAL A 135 -0.89 -7.48 2.95
N GLY A 136 -2.04 -7.60 3.60
CA GLY A 136 -2.84 -6.45 4.02
C GLY A 136 -4.34 -6.74 4.02
N VAL A 137 -5.11 -5.84 4.61
CA VAL A 137 -6.57 -5.98 4.70
C VAL A 137 -7.26 -5.79 3.34
N ASN A 138 -8.52 -6.20 3.23
CA ASN A 138 -9.30 -5.96 2.02
C ASN A 138 -9.44 -4.44 1.77
N GLY A 139 -9.26 -4.03 0.51
CA GLY A 139 -9.32 -2.62 0.12
C GLY A 139 -8.05 -1.81 0.41
N SER A 140 -6.98 -2.42 0.96
CA SER A 140 -5.70 -1.73 1.18
C SER A 140 -4.91 -1.45 -0.10
N GLY A 141 -5.31 -2.04 -1.22
CA GLY A 141 -4.67 -1.83 -2.52
C GLY A 141 -3.63 -2.89 -2.90
N LYS A 142 -3.61 -4.08 -2.26
CA LYS A 142 -2.67 -5.18 -2.57
C LYS A 142 -2.59 -5.50 -4.06
N THR A 143 -3.72 -5.87 -4.65
CA THR A 143 -3.83 -6.25 -6.07
C THR A 143 -3.35 -5.12 -7.00
N THR A 144 -3.73 -3.87 -6.70
CA THR A 144 -3.28 -2.70 -7.47
C THR A 144 -1.77 -2.47 -7.31
N THR A 145 -1.23 -2.66 -6.12
CA THR A 145 0.21 -2.53 -5.84
C THR A 145 1.00 -3.58 -6.61
N ILE A 146 0.53 -4.84 -6.62
CA ILE A 146 1.15 -5.92 -7.39
C ILE A 146 1.18 -5.56 -8.88
N GLY A 147 0.05 -5.11 -9.46
CA GLY A 147 -0.02 -4.73 -10.85
C GLY A 147 0.97 -3.61 -11.22
N LYS A 148 1.07 -2.58 -10.38
CA LYS A 148 2.01 -1.47 -10.57
C LYS A 148 3.46 -1.91 -10.44
N LEU A 149 3.80 -2.70 -9.43
CA LEU A 149 5.15 -3.21 -9.24
C LEU A 149 5.56 -4.15 -10.39
N ALA A 150 4.67 -5.04 -10.82
CA ALA A 150 4.91 -5.91 -11.97
C ALA A 150 5.21 -5.10 -13.24
N SER A 151 4.44 -4.04 -13.49
CA SER A 151 4.69 -3.12 -14.61
C SER A 151 6.06 -2.44 -14.51
N GLN A 152 6.41 -1.90 -13.34
CA GLN A 152 7.68 -1.22 -13.11
C GLN A 152 8.88 -2.15 -13.31
N PHE A 153 8.84 -3.34 -12.73
CA PHE A 153 9.93 -4.30 -12.86
C PHE A 153 10.05 -4.82 -14.30
N LYS A 154 8.93 -5.07 -14.99
CA LYS A 154 8.96 -5.45 -16.39
C LYS A 154 9.54 -4.35 -17.27
N THR A 155 9.14 -3.09 -17.07
CA THR A 155 9.70 -1.93 -17.78
C THR A 155 11.21 -1.78 -17.50
N ALA A 156 11.66 -2.20 -16.31
CA ALA A 156 13.08 -2.26 -15.96
C ALA A 156 13.82 -3.48 -16.57
N GLY A 157 13.17 -4.25 -17.44
CA GLY A 157 13.76 -5.41 -18.13
C GLY A 157 13.82 -6.68 -17.30
N LYS A 158 13.01 -6.79 -16.22
CA LYS A 158 12.93 -7.99 -15.38
C LYS A 158 11.82 -8.93 -15.85
N SER A 159 12.07 -10.22 -15.80
CA SER A 159 11.05 -11.26 -15.96
C SER A 159 10.24 -11.37 -14.66
N VAL A 160 8.92 -11.14 -14.76
CA VAL A 160 8.03 -11.08 -13.59
C VAL A 160 6.91 -12.10 -13.76
N MET A 161 6.54 -12.76 -12.65
CA MET A 161 5.40 -13.67 -12.58
C MET A 161 4.51 -13.27 -11.40
N ILE A 162 3.20 -13.56 -11.48
CA ILE A 162 2.22 -13.26 -10.44
C ILE A 162 1.54 -14.55 -10.00
N GLY A 163 1.37 -14.74 -8.68
CA GLY A 163 0.55 -15.78 -8.07
C GLY A 163 -0.71 -15.18 -7.43
N ALA A 164 -1.89 -15.59 -7.90
CA ALA A 164 -3.18 -15.10 -7.40
C ALA A 164 -3.63 -15.84 -6.14
N GLY A 165 -2.98 -15.56 -4.99
CA GLY A 165 -3.20 -16.29 -3.75
C GLY A 165 -4.46 -15.89 -2.95
N ASP A 166 -5.16 -14.80 -3.29
CA ASP A 166 -6.51 -14.53 -2.77
C ASP A 166 -7.54 -15.43 -3.47
N THR A 167 -7.45 -16.73 -3.21
CA THR A 167 -8.26 -17.78 -3.87
C THR A 167 -9.72 -17.75 -3.47
N PHE A 168 -10.08 -17.09 -2.37
CA PHE A 168 -11.45 -17.02 -1.87
C PHE A 168 -12.33 -16.05 -2.64
N ARG A 169 -11.73 -15.08 -3.33
CA ARG A 169 -12.44 -14.01 -4.02
C ARG A 169 -12.24 -14.11 -5.52
N ALA A 170 -13.27 -14.65 -6.22
CA ALA A 170 -13.26 -14.73 -7.68
C ALA A 170 -12.92 -13.38 -8.35
N ALA A 171 -13.56 -12.30 -7.88
CA ALA A 171 -13.29 -10.95 -8.39
C ALA A 171 -11.84 -10.48 -8.18
N ALA A 172 -11.15 -10.93 -7.12
CA ALA A 172 -9.74 -10.60 -6.91
C ALA A 172 -8.84 -11.33 -7.92
N ILE A 173 -9.14 -12.61 -8.18
CA ILE A 173 -8.43 -13.40 -9.20
C ILE A 173 -8.62 -12.79 -10.59
N GLU A 174 -9.86 -12.39 -10.93
CA GLU A 174 -10.16 -11.73 -12.22
C GLU A 174 -9.45 -10.39 -12.33
N GLN A 175 -9.53 -9.54 -11.30
CA GLN A 175 -8.87 -8.24 -11.29
C GLN A 175 -7.35 -8.39 -11.48
N LEU A 176 -6.73 -9.35 -10.79
CA LEU A 176 -5.30 -9.58 -10.92
C LEU A 176 -4.94 -10.14 -12.31
N SER A 177 -5.85 -10.94 -12.91
CA SER A 177 -5.69 -11.45 -14.27
C SER A 177 -5.69 -10.33 -15.30
N VAL A 178 -6.60 -9.36 -15.17
CA VAL A 178 -6.63 -8.17 -16.03
C VAL A 178 -5.33 -7.36 -15.91
N TRP A 179 -4.79 -7.21 -14.69
CA TRP A 179 -3.50 -6.57 -14.49
C TRP A 179 -2.36 -7.33 -15.16
N ALA A 180 -2.31 -8.66 -14.98
CA ALA A 180 -1.28 -9.50 -15.57
C ALA A 180 -1.30 -9.45 -17.11
N GLU A 181 -2.50 -9.49 -17.70
CA GLU A 181 -2.69 -9.33 -19.15
C GLU A 181 -2.26 -7.94 -19.64
N ARG A 182 -2.68 -6.87 -18.95
CA ARG A 182 -2.33 -5.49 -19.31
C ARG A 182 -0.82 -5.26 -19.34
N VAL A 183 -0.09 -5.82 -18.37
CA VAL A 183 1.37 -5.68 -18.27
C VAL A 183 2.11 -6.82 -18.96
N ASP A 184 1.38 -7.76 -19.56
CA ASP A 184 1.89 -8.94 -20.28
C ASP A 184 2.90 -9.72 -19.43
N VAL A 185 2.46 -10.19 -18.27
CA VAL A 185 3.22 -11.08 -17.37
C VAL A 185 2.45 -12.36 -17.08
N PRO A 186 3.12 -13.51 -16.94
CA PRO A 186 2.46 -14.77 -16.60
C PRO A 186 1.82 -14.70 -15.22
N ILE A 187 0.62 -15.27 -15.10
CA ILE A 187 -0.12 -15.39 -13.85
C ILE A 187 -0.43 -16.86 -13.54
N ILE A 188 -0.28 -17.25 -12.29
CA ILE A 188 -0.70 -18.54 -11.78
C ILE A 188 -1.98 -18.35 -10.99
N LYS A 189 -3.00 -19.10 -11.38
CA LYS A 189 -4.33 -19.12 -10.79
C LYS A 189 -4.70 -20.52 -10.36
N ALA A 190 -5.57 -20.62 -9.37
CA ALA A 190 -6.24 -21.85 -8.97
C ALA A 190 -7.76 -21.62 -8.98
N GLU A 191 -8.52 -22.70 -8.89
CA GLU A 191 -9.96 -22.62 -8.73
C GLU A 191 -10.32 -21.87 -7.44
N GLN A 192 -11.46 -21.19 -7.46
CA GLN A 192 -11.94 -20.49 -6.29
C GLN A 192 -12.07 -21.45 -5.09
N GLY A 193 -11.60 -21.03 -3.93
CA GLY A 193 -11.59 -21.80 -2.70
C GLY A 193 -10.44 -22.80 -2.56
N SER A 194 -9.54 -22.87 -3.55
CA SER A 194 -8.32 -23.69 -3.43
C SER A 194 -7.44 -23.21 -2.27
N ASP A 195 -6.58 -24.11 -1.76
CA ASP A 195 -5.63 -23.76 -0.71
C ASP A 195 -4.58 -22.74 -1.19
N PRO A 196 -4.52 -21.52 -0.60
CA PRO A 196 -3.56 -20.49 -0.98
C PRO A 196 -2.10 -20.95 -0.86
N ALA A 197 -1.79 -21.80 0.11
CA ALA A 197 -0.45 -22.32 0.30
C ALA A 197 -0.04 -23.28 -0.84
N SER A 198 -0.98 -24.08 -1.35
CA SER A 198 -0.75 -24.93 -2.52
C SER A 198 -0.48 -24.10 -3.78
N LEU A 199 -1.21 -23.00 -3.96
CA LEU A 199 -0.97 -22.07 -5.07
C LEU A 199 0.39 -21.39 -4.92
N ALA A 200 0.76 -20.93 -3.73
CA ALA A 200 2.06 -20.33 -3.47
C ALA A 200 3.19 -21.29 -3.78
N TYR A 201 3.09 -22.55 -3.35
CA TYR A 201 4.05 -23.60 -3.66
C TYR A 201 4.27 -23.77 -5.17
N LYS A 202 3.18 -23.97 -5.92
CA LYS A 202 3.21 -24.12 -7.39
C LYS A 202 3.77 -22.88 -8.08
N SER A 203 3.48 -21.69 -7.53
CA SER A 203 3.98 -20.42 -8.09
C SER A 203 5.48 -20.32 -7.96
N VAL A 204 6.04 -20.71 -6.82
CA VAL A 204 7.49 -20.69 -6.60
C VAL A 204 8.19 -21.73 -7.47
N GLU A 205 7.68 -22.98 -7.52
CA GLU A 205 8.22 -24.01 -8.41
C GLU A 205 8.27 -23.55 -9.87
N ARG A 206 7.16 -22.99 -10.35
CA ARG A 206 7.06 -22.52 -11.73
C ARG A 206 8.00 -21.35 -12.01
N ALA A 207 8.09 -20.38 -11.08
CA ALA A 207 8.99 -19.25 -11.22
C ALA A 207 10.46 -19.68 -11.29
N ILE A 208 10.86 -20.70 -10.53
CA ILE A 208 12.20 -21.30 -10.60
C ILE A 208 12.41 -21.99 -11.97
N ASN A 209 11.47 -22.84 -12.39
CA ASN A 209 11.59 -23.63 -13.63
C ASN A 209 11.63 -22.73 -14.88
N GLU A 210 10.91 -21.61 -14.87
CA GLU A 210 10.88 -20.62 -15.95
C GLU A 210 11.98 -19.55 -15.83
N ASN A 211 12.88 -19.64 -14.84
CA ASN A 211 13.96 -18.70 -14.59
C ASN A 211 13.49 -17.25 -14.47
N MET A 212 12.42 -17.02 -13.72
CA MET A 212 11.91 -15.68 -13.48
C MET A 212 12.82 -14.87 -12.54
N ASP A 213 12.92 -13.56 -12.76
CA ASP A 213 13.63 -12.67 -11.84
C ASP A 213 12.82 -12.42 -10.56
N LEU A 214 11.48 -12.22 -10.69
CA LEU A 214 10.58 -11.89 -9.58
C LEU A 214 9.28 -12.69 -9.64
N LEU A 215 8.78 -13.02 -8.46
CA LEU A 215 7.45 -13.59 -8.25
C LEU A 215 6.72 -12.75 -7.20
N PHE A 216 5.58 -12.13 -7.57
CA PHE A 216 4.65 -11.51 -6.64
C PHE A 216 3.54 -12.48 -6.27
N ILE A 217 3.26 -12.66 -4.98
CA ILE A 217 2.16 -13.51 -4.49
C ILE A 217 1.16 -12.61 -3.77
N ASP A 218 -0.07 -12.50 -4.31
CA ASP A 218 -1.20 -11.87 -3.62
C ASP A 218 -1.69 -12.76 -2.48
N THR A 219 -2.26 -12.18 -1.44
CA THR A 219 -2.84 -12.92 -0.31
C THR A 219 -4.24 -12.42 0.02
N ALA A 220 -5.03 -13.26 0.67
CA ALA A 220 -6.31 -12.83 1.23
C ALA A 220 -6.13 -11.69 2.26
N GLY A 221 -7.16 -10.86 2.42
CA GLY A 221 -7.12 -9.69 3.32
C GLY A 221 -8.29 -9.66 4.30
N ARG A 222 -8.68 -10.81 4.86
CA ARG A 222 -9.85 -10.92 5.73
C ARG A 222 -9.58 -10.36 7.13
N LEU A 223 -10.15 -9.18 7.44
CA LEU A 223 -9.98 -8.54 8.74
C LEU A 223 -10.81 -9.22 9.85
N GLN A 224 -11.91 -9.91 9.46
CA GLN A 224 -12.89 -10.46 10.40
C GLN A 224 -12.32 -11.60 11.26
N ASN A 225 -11.27 -12.26 10.82
CA ASN A 225 -10.63 -13.37 11.53
C ASN A 225 -9.11 -13.27 11.46
N LYS A 226 -8.54 -12.41 12.32
CA LYS A 226 -7.09 -12.15 12.35
C LYS A 226 -6.28 -13.42 12.59
N THR A 227 -6.78 -14.31 13.44
CA THR A 227 -6.06 -15.54 13.82
C THR A 227 -5.91 -16.47 12.61
N ASP A 228 -7.00 -16.72 11.88
CA ASP A 228 -7.00 -17.62 10.73
C ASP A 228 -6.17 -17.03 9.59
N LEU A 229 -6.25 -15.70 9.38
CA LEU A 229 -5.43 -15.02 8.38
C LEU A 229 -3.93 -15.15 8.69
N MET A 230 -3.53 -14.99 9.95
CA MET A 230 -2.14 -15.15 10.36
C MET A 230 -1.67 -16.60 10.22
N GLN A 231 -2.51 -17.58 10.53
CA GLN A 231 -2.20 -19.00 10.33
C GLN A 231 -2.04 -19.33 8.84
N GLU A 232 -2.91 -18.78 7.98
CA GLU A 232 -2.80 -18.92 6.53
C GLU A 232 -1.49 -18.32 6.01
N LEU A 233 -1.13 -17.13 6.46
CA LEU A 233 0.13 -16.48 6.08
C LEU A 233 1.35 -17.29 6.54
N VAL A 234 1.34 -17.80 7.77
CA VAL A 234 2.41 -18.69 8.28
C VAL A 234 2.51 -19.95 7.41
N LYS A 235 1.38 -20.54 7.01
CA LYS A 235 1.36 -21.70 6.12
C LYS A 235 1.94 -21.38 4.75
N ILE A 236 1.55 -20.24 4.15
CA ILE A 236 2.10 -19.76 2.87
C ILE A 236 3.63 -19.61 2.95
N VAL A 237 4.11 -18.89 3.95
CA VAL A 237 5.55 -18.69 4.15
C VAL A 237 6.28 -20.02 4.37
N THR A 238 5.68 -20.93 5.14
CA THR A 238 6.27 -22.24 5.41
C THR A 238 6.43 -23.07 4.13
N VAL A 239 5.43 -23.07 3.24
CA VAL A 239 5.53 -23.85 2.00
C VAL A 239 6.46 -23.20 0.99
N ILE A 240 6.55 -21.88 0.95
CA ILE A 240 7.54 -21.15 0.15
C ILE A 240 8.95 -21.56 0.56
N LYS A 241 9.23 -21.59 1.86
CA LYS A 241 10.53 -22.02 2.40
C LYS A 241 10.90 -23.46 2.11
N LYS A 242 9.92 -24.35 1.90
CA LYS A 242 10.20 -25.73 1.49
C LYS A 242 10.77 -25.82 0.07
N VAL A 243 10.41 -24.87 -0.80
CA VAL A 243 10.91 -24.82 -2.19
C VAL A 243 12.20 -24.00 -2.28
N LYS A 244 12.25 -22.87 -1.57
CA LYS A 244 13.40 -21.97 -1.52
C LYS A 244 13.62 -21.49 -0.09
N SER A 245 14.63 -22.00 0.59
CA SER A 245 14.87 -21.84 2.05
C SER A 245 14.96 -20.38 2.50
N GLU A 246 15.55 -19.51 1.67
CA GLU A 246 15.76 -18.09 1.96
C GLU A 246 14.52 -17.22 1.66
N ALA A 247 13.50 -17.78 0.99
CA ALA A 247 12.30 -17.05 0.60
C ALA A 247 11.21 -17.06 1.70
N PRO A 248 10.26 -16.11 1.68
CA PRO A 248 10.23 -14.94 0.79
C PRO A 248 11.27 -13.90 1.18
N GLU A 249 11.92 -13.28 0.21
CA GLU A 249 12.90 -12.23 0.44
C GLU A 249 12.24 -10.93 0.91
N ASN A 250 10.99 -10.71 0.52
CA ASN A 250 10.21 -9.54 0.97
C ASN A 250 8.77 -9.93 1.30
N ILE A 251 8.25 -9.32 2.37
CA ILE A 251 6.83 -9.27 2.71
C ILE A 251 6.46 -7.78 2.80
N ILE A 252 5.50 -7.34 1.99
CA ILE A 252 5.08 -5.93 1.89
C ILE A 252 3.58 -5.76 2.08
#